data_0140c72117904ebf7d39740f019914ac
#
_entry.id   0140c72117904ebf7d39740f019914ac
#
_cell.length_a   1.000
_cell.length_b   1.000
_cell.length_c   1.000
_cell.angle_alpha   90.00
_cell.angle_beta   90.00
_cell.angle_gamma   90.00
#
_symmetry.space_group_name_H-M   'P 1'
#
loop_
_entity.id
_entity.type
_entity.pdbx_description
1 polymer ?
#
loop_
_entity_poly.entity_id
_entity_poly.type
_entity_poly.pdbx_seq_one_letter_code
_entity_poly.pdbx_strand_id
1 'polypeptide(L)' 'MTEWYLVWIEGPRGPEPQKWSSEGLWGQLGRQDVIVRFPLTDREAKLSLDRLAQQHPIPAK' A
#
# COMPACT_ATOMS: atom_id res chain seq x y z
N MET A 1 1.87 -17.86 5.45
CA MET A 1 0.97 -17.16 4.52
C MET A 1 1.49 -15.75 4.29
N THR A 2 1.40 -15.29 3.06
CA THR A 2 1.83 -13.93 2.71
C THR A 2 0.73 -12.94 3.06
N GLU A 3 1.08 -11.92 3.82
CA GLU A 3 0.18 -10.82 4.10
C GLU A 3 0.37 -9.73 3.03
N TRP A 4 -0.73 -9.08 2.64
CA TRP A 4 -0.70 -8.03 1.64
C TRP A 4 -1.14 -6.71 2.23
N TYR A 5 -0.56 -5.64 1.70
CA TYR A 5 -0.86 -4.29 2.15
C TYR A 5 -1.05 -3.35 0.96
N LEU A 6 -2.02 -2.45 1.08
CA LEU A 6 -2.07 -1.25 0.26
C LEU A 6 -1.21 -0.21 0.95
N VAL A 7 -0.21 0.30 0.23
CA VAL A 7 0.78 1.21 0.79
C VAL A 7 0.80 2.50 -0.03
N TRP A 8 0.71 3.62 0.65
CA TRP A 8 0.93 4.93 0.03
C TRP A 8 2.38 5.32 0.26
N ILE A 9 3.10 5.54 -0.84
CA ILE A 9 4.53 5.77 -0.82
C ILE A 9 4.83 7.14 -1.39
N GLU A 10 5.79 7.85 -0.79
CA GLU A 10 6.23 9.15 -1.28
C GLU A 10 6.88 8.98 -2.65
N GLY A 11 6.33 9.62 -3.67
CA GLY A 11 6.84 9.59 -5.02
C GLY A 11 7.17 10.98 -5.54
N PRO A 12 7.77 11.08 -6.72
CA PRO A 12 8.16 12.39 -7.28
C PRO A 12 6.96 13.31 -7.55
N ARG A 13 5.78 12.74 -7.73
CA ARG A 13 4.54 13.50 -7.96
C ARG A 13 3.65 13.58 -6.73
N GLY A 14 4.15 13.14 -5.57
CA GLY A 14 3.37 13.05 -4.36
C GLY A 14 3.08 11.60 -3.99
N PRO A 15 2.16 11.36 -3.04
CA PRO A 15 1.84 10.01 -2.60
C PRO A 15 1.30 9.15 -3.74
N GLU A 16 1.81 7.92 -3.85
CA GLU A 16 1.39 6.96 -4.88
C GLU A 16 0.96 5.66 -4.20
N PRO A 17 -0.20 5.08 -4.60
CA PRO A 17 -0.64 3.80 -4.03
C PRO A 17 0.08 2.64 -4.70
N GLN A 18 0.51 1.67 -3.88
CA GLN A 18 1.14 0.44 -4.36
C GLN A 18 0.68 -0.73 -3.52
N LYS A 19 0.69 -1.93 -4.09
CA LYS A 19 0.36 -3.15 -3.38
C LYS A 19 1.64 -3.94 -3.14
N TRP A 20 1.91 -4.26 -1.88
CA TRP A 20 3.14 -4.93 -1.47
C TRP A 20 2.84 -6.12 -0.58
N SER A 21 3.61 -7.19 -0.75
CA SER A 21 3.63 -8.26 0.24
C SER A 21 4.41 -7.82 1.47
N SER A 22 4.17 -8.46 2.60
CA SER A 22 4.87 -8.10 3.84
C SER A 22 6.39 -8.27 3.68
N GLU A 23 6.84 -9.34 3.03
CA GLU A 23 8.25 -9.58 2.80
C GLU A 23 8.87 -8.51 1.91
N GLY A 24 8.20 -8.18 0.81
CA GLY A 24 8.67 -7.15 -0.12
C GLY A 24 8.71 -5.78 0.51
N LEU A 25 7.68 -5.46 1.30
CA LEU A 25 7.58 -4.16 1.95
C LEU A 25 8.76 -3.91 2.90
N TRP A 26 9.09 -4.89 3.73
CA TRP A 26 10.16 -4.72 4.72
C TRP A 26 11.55 -5.06 4.18
N GLY A 27 11.62 -5.85 3.11
CA GLY A 27 12.90 -6.25 2.53
C GLY A 27 13.43 -5.33 1.45
N GLN A 28 12.56 -4.71 0.65
CA GLN A 28 12.96 -3.89 -0.49
C GLN A 28 12.67 -2.41 -0.31
N LEU A 29 11.60 -2.07 0.41
CA LEU A 29 11.17 -0.69 0.59
C LEU A 29 11.56 -0.19 1.97
N GLY A 30 12.24 0.95 2.04
CA GLY A 30 12.58 1.56 3.31
C GLY A 30 11.34 2.07 4.03
N ARG A 31 11.34 1.98 5.36
CA ARG A 31 10.19 2.44 6.16
C ARG A 31 9.93 3.92 6.01
N GLN A 32 10.96 4.72 5.79
CA GLN A 32 10.83 6.17 5.65
C GLN A 32 10.09 6.56 4.38
N ASP A 33 9.99 5.65 3.41
CA ASP A 33 9.29 5.93 2.15
C ASP A 33 7.79 5.65 2.27
N VAL A 34 7.37 4.98 3.32
CA VAL A 34 5.99 4.60 3.53
C VAL A 34 5.26 5.70 4.29
N ILE A 35 4.24 6.30 3.65
CA ILE A 35 3.41 7.34 4.28
C ILE A 35 2.37 6.68 5.19
N VAL A 36 1.65 5.71 4.63
CA VAL A 36 0.62 4.98 5.38
C VAL A 36 0.43 3.62 4.73
N ARG A 37 0.06 2.63 5.53
CA ARG A 37 -0.23 1.28 5.04
C ARG A 37 -1.56 0.81 5.60
N PHE A 38 -2.27 0.02 4.78
CA PHE A 38 -3.53 -0.60 5.16
C PHE A 38 -3.42 -2.11 4.93
N PRO A 39 -3.69 -2.95 5.94
CA PRO A 39 -3.72 -4.39 5.72
C PRO A 39 -4.88 -4.74 4.79
N LEU A 40 -4.67 -5.72 3.91
CA LEU A 40 -5.66 -6.14 2.94
C LEU A 40 -6.10 -7.58 3.23
N THR A 41 -7.39 -7.85 3.03
CA THR A 41 -7.89 -9.21 2.99
C THR A 41 -7.49 -9.84 1.67
N ASP A 42 -7.58 -11.18 1.57
CA ASP A 42 -7.31 -11.87 0.31
C ASP A 42 -8.18 -11.35 -0.82
N ARG A 43 -9.43 -11.05 -0.51
CA ARG A 43 -10.37 -10.50 -1.48
C ARG A 43 -9.93 -9.12 -1.96
N GLU A 44 -9.56 -8.25 -1.04
CA GLU A 44 -9.11 -6.90 -1.37
C GLU A 44 -7.82 -6.93 -2.19
N ALA A 45 -6.91 -7.84 -1.85
CA ALA A 45 -5.64 -7.97 -2.56
C ALA A 45 -5.84 -8.37 -4.03
N LYS A 46 -6.95 -9.01 -4.36
CA LYS A 46 -7.27 -9.41 -5.74
C LYS A 46 -7.92 -8.30 -6.55
N LEU A 47 -8.38 -7.23 -5.90
CA LEU A 47 -8.97 -6.09 -6.62
C LEU A 47 -7.86 -5.30 -7.33
N SER A 48 -8.28 -4.52 -8.35
CA SER A 48 -7.34 -3.66 -9.03
C SER A 48 -6.81 -2.58 -8.08
N LEU A 49 -5.59 -2.12 -8.32
CA LEU A 49 -4.95 -1.14 -7.47
C LEU A 49 -5.76 0.16 -7.39
N ASP A 50 -6.34 0.59 -8.52
CA ASP A 50 -7.15 1.80 -8.52
C ASP A 50 -8.35 1.69 -7.59
N ARG A 51 -9.03 0.55 -7.61
CA ARG A 51 -10.16 0.29 -6.71
C ARG A 51 -9.72 0.29 -5.25
N LEU A 52 -8.60 -0.36 -4.97
CA LEU A 52 -8.07 -0.41 -3.61
C LEU A 52 -7.72 0.99 -3.11
N ALA A 53 -7.12 1.81 -3.95
CA ALA A 53 -6.77 3.19 -3.60
C ALA A 53 -8.02 4.02 -3.31
N GLN A 54 -9.12 3.78 -4.06
CA GLN A 54 -10.39 4.46 -3.81
C GLN A 54 -11.03 4.03 -2.50
N GLN A 55 -10.91 2.75 -2.17
CA GLN A 55 -11.47 2.20 -0.92
C GLN A 55 -10.66 2.63 0.31
N HIS A 56 -9.37 2.85 0.15
CA HIS A 56 -8.45 3.19 1.23
C HIS A 56 -7.69 4.46 0.89
N PRO A 57 -8.37 5.64 0.84
CA PRO A 57 -7.68 6.89 0.55
C PRO A 57 -6.74 7.28 1.70
N ILE A 58 -5.74 8.11 1.36
CA ILE A 58 -4.84 8.63 2.38
C ILE A 58 -5.68 9.43 3.39
N PRO A 59 -5.55 9.15 4.71
CA PRO A 59 -6.31 9.89 5.71
C PRO A 59 -6.02 11.37 5.62
N ALA A 60 -7.07 12.19 5.67
CA ALA A 60 -6.92 13.63 5.77
C ALA A 60 -6.34 13.98 7.15
N LYS A 61 -5.42 14.92 7.15
CA LYS A 61 -4.87 15.40 8.41
C LYS A 61 -5.86 16.30 9.11
#